data_82fb88bd8722fa7bf47e3755dda5be24
#
_entry.id   82fb88bd8722fa7bf47e3755dda5be24
#
_cell.length_a   1.000
_cell.length_b   1.000
_cell.length_c   1.000
_cell.angle_alpha   90.00
_cell.angle_beta   90.00
_cell.angle_gamma   90.00
#
_symmetry.space_group_name_H-M   'P 1'
#
loop_
_entity.id
_entity.type
_entity.pdbx_description
1 polymer ?
#
loop_
_entity_poly.entity_id
_entity_poly.type
_entity_poly.pdbx_seq_one_letter_code
_entity_poly.pdbx_strand_id
1 'polypeptide(L)'
;MSESQSMAEFFKERGFGLPLGFGDSPALLVIDLLQGFTDPAMPLGSNLDAQIAETVRLLGAAREAEIPIYYTTVWYEEKDLRDGGVWVKKQWKGASTLKAGTPAVELDPRLGRRPDEPIIMKKYASAFFGTDLVSRLNARRIDTVIMAGCTTSGCVRASAVDAVQYGFRPMVVEEAVGDRAKPAHDQSLFDLNAKYADVVSMAETMAYLGRLKARR
;
A
#
# COMPACT_ATOMS: atom_id res chain seq x y z
N MET A 1 17.76 15.97 21.47
CA MET A 1 16.59 15.33 20.83
C MET A 1 16.48 15.88 19.43
N SER A 2 16.20 15.05 18.42
CA SER A 2 15.97 15.54 17.04
C SER A 2 14.60 16.24 16.97
N GLU A 3 14.41 17.16 15.99
CA GLU A 3 13.11 17.85 15.81
C GLU A 3 11.95 16.85 15.63
N SER A 4 12.19 15.72 15.00
CA SER A 4 11.17 14.68 14.82
C SER A 4 10.78 13.96 16.10
N GLN A 5 11.72 13.77 17.06
CA GLN A 5 11.39 13.20 18.37
C GLN A 5 10.55 14.16 19.21
N SER A 6 10.86 15.46 19.18
CA SER A 6 10.05 16.47 19.87
C SER A 6 8.64 16.60 19.29
N MET A 7 8.50 16.40 17.96
CA MET A 7 7.19 16.44 17.29
C MET A 7 6.33 15.21 17.63
N ALA A 8 6.91 14.02 17.68
CA ALA A 8 6.20 12.81 18.09
C ALA A 8 5.69 12.90 19.55
N GLU A 9 6.52 13.40 20.45
CA GLU A 9 6.13 13.65 21.85
C GLU A 9 4.99 14.68 21.95
N PHE A 10 5.08 15.78 21.20
CA PHE A 10 4.02 16.79 21.13
C PHE A 10 2.68 16.22 20.67
N PHE A 11 2.67 15.33 19.66
CA PHE A 11 1.45 14.67 19.20
C PHE A 11 0.90 13.68 20.26
N LYS A 12 1.79 12.89 20.88
CA LYS A 12 1.43 11.92 21.92
C LYS A 12 0.78 12.58 23.13
N GLU A 13 1.33 13.70 23.61
CA GLU A 13 0.78 14.48 24.73
C GLU A 13 -0.65 14.98 24.43
N ARG A 14 -1.02 15.13 23.15
CA ARG A 14 -2.35 15.54 22.70
C ARG A 14 -3.28 14.37 22.35
N GLY A 15 -2.86 13.13 22.66
CA GLY A 15 -3.67 11.95 22.46
C GLY A 15 -3.68 11.40 21.03
N PHE A 16 -2.74 11.82 20.17
CA PHE A 16 -2.55 11.22 18.85
C PHE A 16 -1.66 9.97 18.91
N GLY A 17 -1.71 9.14 17.86
CA GLY A 17 -0.82 7.98 17.72
C GLY A 17 -1.15 6.83 18.66
N LEU A 18 -2.39 6.73 19.13
CA LEU A 18 -2.84 5.53 19.86
C LEU A 18 -2.92 4.36 18.89
N PRO A 19 -2.34 3.20 19.22
CA PRO A 19 -2.32 2.05 18.31
C PRO A 19 -3.72 1.47 18.09
N LEU A 20 -4.06 1.17 16.85
CA LEU A 20 -5.25 0.41 16.48
C LEU A 20 -5.07 -1.08 16.80
N GLY A 21 -3.84 -1.57 16.63
CA GLY A 21 -3.46 -2.98 16.77
C GLY A 21 -4.00 -3.85 15.63
N PHE A 22 -3.40 -5.01 15.43
CA PHE A 22 -3.92 -6.02 14.53
C PHE A 22 -5.24 -6.59 15.04
N GLY A 23 -6.20 -6.78 14.13
CA GLY A 23 -7.46 -7.47 14.41
C GLY A 23 -7.33 -9.01 14.27
N ASP A 24 -8.45 -9.66 14.00
CA ASP A 24 -8.53 -11.12 13.91
C ASP A 24 -8.61 -11.65 12.47
N SER A 25 -9.04 -10.83 11.51
CA SER A 25 -9.27 -11.23 10.12
C SER A 25 -8.55 -10.30 9.13
N PRO A 26 -7.24 -10.52 8.89
CA PRO A 26 -6.47 -9.64 8.01
C PRO A 26 -6.57 -10.02 6.53
N ALA A 27 -6.28 -9.03 5.67
CA ALA A 27 -5.90 -9.21 4.28
C ALA A 27 -4.60 -8.46 3.99
N LEU A 28 -3.81 -8.94 3.03
CA LEU A 28 -2.64 -8.24 2.51
C LEU A 28 -3.02 -7.47 1.25
N LEU A 29 -2.69 -6.19 1.19
CA LEU A 29 -2.85 -5.30 0.04
C LEU A 29 -1.48 -4.83 -0.44
N VAL A 30 -1.07 -5.31 -1.62
CA VAL A 30 0.18 -4.91 -2.29
C VAL A 30 -0.15 -3.82 -3.31
N ILE A 31 0.29 -2.60 -3.02
CA ILE A 31 -0.11 -1.39 -3.73
C ILE A 31 0.94 -1.04 -4.78
N ASP A 32 0.53 -1.07 -6.05
CA ASP A 32 1.22 -0.50 -7.21
C ASP A 32 2.72 -0.84 -7.36
N LEU A 33 3.17 -2.02 -6.96
CA LEU A 33 4.49 -2.50 -7.35
C LEU A 33 4.45 -2.97 -8.81
N LEU A 34 4.34 -1.98 -9.70
CA LEU A 34 4.24 -2.14 -11.16
C LEU A 34 5.60 -1.83 -11.80
N GLN A 35 5.89 -2.41 -12.96
CA GLN A 35 7.13 -2.13 -13.68
C GLN A 35 7.31 -0.64 -13.96
N GLY A 36 6.24 0.12 -14.21
CA GLY A 36 6.27 1.57 -14.39
C GLY A 36 6.66 2.36 -13.12
N PHE A 37 6.59 1.76 -11.92
CA PHE A 37 6.99 2.36 -10.65
C PHE A 37 8.28 1.76 -10.08
N THR A 38 8.62 0.54 -10.44
CA THR A 38 9.79 -0.18 -9.91
C THR A 38 11.01 -0.12 -10.83
N ASP A 39 10.84 0.29 -12.10
CA ASP A 39 11.93 0.55 -13.03
C ASP A 39 12.40 2.02 -12.93
N PRO A 40 13.62 2.30 -12.42
CA PRO A 40 14.15 3.66 -12.33
C PRO A 40 14.28 4.41 -13.66
N ALA A 41 14.26 3.72 -14.79
CA ALA A 41 14.29 4.33 -16.12
C ALA A 41 12.93 4.94 -16.52
N MET A 42 11.85 4.52 -15.87
CA MET A 42 10.49 5.03 -16.13
C MET A 42 10.23 6.38 -15.44
N PRO A 43 9.42 7.28 -16.03
CA PRO A 43 9.13 8.59 -15.46
C PRO A 43 8.55 8.58 -14.04
N LEU A 44 7.80 7.52 -13.67
CA LEU A 44 7.25 7.31 -12.32
C LEU A 44 8.10 6.34 -11.50
N GLY A 45 9.14 5.78 -12.06
CA GLY A 45 9.97 4.75 -11.46
C GLY A 45 10.92 5.27 -10.38
N SER A 46 11.28 4.37 -9.49
CA SER A 46 12.35 4.54 -8.50
C SER A 46 12.93 3.18 -8.14
N ASN A 47 14.11 3.17 -7.52
CA ASN A 47 14.66 1.93 -7.00
C ASN A 47 13.87 1.52 -5.74
N LEU A 48 13.13 0.43 -5.85
CA LEU A 48 12.33 -0.18 -4.79
C LEU A 48 12.76 -1.63 -4.51
N ASP A 49 13.99 -2.01 -4.85
CA ASP A 49 14.46 -3.39 -4.73
C ASP A 49 14.35 -3.93 -3.30
N ALA A 50 14.70 -3.11 -2.30
CA ALA A 50 14.57 -3.48 -0.89
C ALA A 50 13.09 -3.73 -0.51
N GLN A 51 12.18 -2.84 -0.91
CA GLN A 51 10.75 -2.93 -0.63
C GLN A 51 10.11 -4.15 -1.32
N ILE A 52 10.55 -4.45 -2.53
CA ILE A 52 10.11 -5.66 -3.25
C ILE A 52 10.58 -6.91 -2.50
N ALA A 53 11.84 -6.96 -2.07
CA ALA A 53 12.36 -8.11 -1.31
C ALA A 53 11.56 -8.34 -0.03
N GLU A 54 11.26 -7.30 0.75
CA GLU A 54 10.45 -7.39 1.95
C GLU A 54 8.98 -7.77 1.62
N THR A 55 8.41 -7.22 0.54
CA THR A 55 7.06 -7.61 0.08
C THR A 55 7.00 -9.09 -0.32
N VAL A 56 8.04 -9.63 -0.96
CA VAL A 56 8.10 -11.07 -1.30
C VAL A 56 8.12 -11.94 -0.04
N ARG A 57 8.87 -11.54 0.99
CA ARG A 57 8.85 -12.24 2.29
C ARG A 57 7.46 -12.19 2.94
N LEU A 58 6.82 -11.02 2.90
CA LEU A 58 5.47 -10.81 3.43
C LEU A 58 4.43 -11.65 2.69
N LEU A 59 4.52 -11.74 1.35
CA LEU A 59 3.68 -12.60 0.52
C LEU A 59 3.82 -14.08 0.90
N GLY A 60 5.05 -14.53 1.16
CA GLY A 60 5.30 -15.88 1.65
C GLY A 60 4.54 -16.19 2.95
N ALA A 61 4.68 -15.31 3.95
CA ALA A 61 4.02 -15.45 5.24
C ALA A 61 2.48 -15.34 5.14
N ALA A 62 1.97 -14.44 4.30
CA ALA A 62 0.54 -14.28 4.05
C ALA A 62 -0.07 -15.55 3.43
N ARG A 63 0.63 -16.16 2.46
CA ARG A 63 0.23 -17.43 1.83
C ARG A 63 0.26 -18.60 2.82
N GLU A 64 1.27 -18.67 3.68
CA GLU A 64 1.35 -19.67 4.73
C GLU A 64 0.26 -19.52 5.80
N ALA A 65 -0.13 -18.27 6.11
CA ALA A 65 -1.23 -17.96 7.01
C ALA A 65 -2.61 -18.04 6.32
N GLU A 66 -2.65 -18.35 5.01
CA GLU A 66 -3.86 -18.44 4.18
C GLU A 66 -4.77 -17.21 4.25
N ILE A 67 -4.19 -16.02 4.40
CA ILE A 67 -4.96 -14.78 4.37
C ILE A 67 -5.17 -14.30 2.93
N PRO A 68 -6.29 -13.59 2.63
CA PRO A 68 -6.50 -13.03 1.31
C PRO A 68 -5.42 -12.03 0.91
N ILE A 69 -4.97 -12.11 -0.34
CA ILE A 69 -3.98 -11.21 -0.91
C ILE A 69 -4.62 -10.49 -2.09
N TYR A 70 -4.47 -9.16 -2.12
CA TYR A 70 -4.93 -8.28 -3.19
C TYR A 70 -3.75 -7.46 -3.70
N TYR A 71 -3.68 -7.29 -5.01
CA TYR A 71 -2.73 -6.37 -5.65
C TYR A 71 -3.50 -5.21 -6.26
N THR A 72 -2.86 -4.08 -6.45
CA THR A 72 -3.43 -3.00 -7.25
C THR A 72 -2.61 -2.73 -8.50
N THR A 73 -3.28 -2.24 -9.52
CA THR A 73 -2.68 -1.64 -10.71
C THR A 73 -3.43 -0.38 -11.08
N VAL A 74 -2.78 0.49 -11.84
CA VAL A 74 -3.37 1.71 -12.36
C VAL A 74 -3.05 1.86 -13.83
N TRP A 75 -4.07 2.05 -14.66
CA TRP A 75 -3.90 2.37 -16.07
C TRP A 75 -5.00 3.28 -16.59
N TYR A 76 -4.70 3.87 -17.75
CA TYR A 76 -5.62 4.70 -18.50
C TYR A 76 -5.77 4.16 -19.92
N GLU A 77 -6.98 4.18 -20.47
CA GLU A 77 -7.32 3.65 -21.79
C GLU A 77 -7.93 4.69 -22.74
N GLU A 78 -8.55 5.74 -22.18
CA GLU A 78 -9.15 6.77 -23.02
C GLU A 78 -8.11 7.71 -23.63
N LYS A 79 -8.45 8.25 -24.82
CA LYS A 79 -7.64 9.28 -25.46
C LYS A 79 -7.44 10.44 -24.50
N ASP A 80 -6.21 10.97 -24.45
CA ASP A 80 -5.82 12.08 -23.60
C ASP A 80 -6.04 11.81 -22.09
N LEU A 81 -6.06 10.52 -21.68
CA LEU A 81 -6.23 10.06 -20.30
C LEU A 81 -7.50 10.65 -19.63
N ARG A 82 -8.59 10.77 -20.39
CA ARG A 82 -9.85 11.36 -19.90
C ARG A 82 -10.46 10.58 -18.73
N ASP A 83 -10.25 9.27 -18.71
CA ASP A 83 -10.65 8.37 -17.64
C ASP A 83 -9.87 8.54 -16.31
N GLY A 84 -8.81 9.35 -16.32
CA GLY A 84 -8.10 9.82 -15.12
C GLY A 84 -8.53 11.21 -14.64
N GLY A 85 -9.36 11.93 -15.42
CA GLY A 85 -9.91 13.24 -15.06
C GLY A 85 -8.84 14.30 -14.76
N VAL A 86 -9.11 15.13 -13.75
CA VAL A 86 -8.16 16.19 -13.34
C VAL A 86 -6.93 15.64 -12.63
N TRP A 87 -7.01 14.44 -12.09
CA TRP A 87 -5.91 13.77 -11.39
C TRP A 87 -4.65 13.68 -12.25
N VAL A 88 -4.77 13.21 -13.50
CA VAL A 88 -3.64 13.02 -14.40
C VAL A 88 -2.97 14.34 -14.84
N LYS A 89 -3.66 15.46 -14.76
CA LYS A 89 -3.09 16.78 -15.12
C LYS A 89 -1.93 17.19 -14.21
N LYS A 90 -1.98 16.79 -12.93
CA LYS A 90 -0.90 17.06 -11.95
C LYS A 90 0.39 16.31 -12.26
N GLN A 91 0.31 15.19 -12.96
CA GLN A 91 1.44 14.27 -13.20
C GLN A 91 1.40 13.74 -14.64
N TRP A 92 1.01 14.57 -15.59
CA TRP A 92 0.76 14.19 -16.99
C TRP A 92 1.88 13.35 -17.61
N LYS A 93 3.14 13.77 -17.47
CA LYS A 93 4.29 13.07 -18.05
C LYS A 93 4.41 11.64 -17.52
N GLY A 94 4.18 11.46 -16.23
CA GLY A 94 4.20 10.13 -15.61
C GLY A 94 2.96 9.32 -15.95
N ALA A 95 1.77 9.89 -15.75
CA ALA A 95 0.51 9.22 -16.01
C ALA A 95 0.37 8.74 -17.46
N SER A 96 0.94 9.47 -18.42
CA SER A 96 0.90 9.08 -19.84
C SER A 96 1.67 7.80 -20.18
N THR A 97 2.51 7.31 -19.27
CA THR A 97 3.19 6.00 -19.41
C THR A 97 2.33 4.83 -18.95
N LEU A 98 1.32 5.09 -18.12
CA LEU A 98 0.45 4.06 -17.54
C LEU A 98 -0.73 3.77 -18.47
N LYS A 99 -0.43 3.25 -19.67
CA LYS A 99 -1.44 2.88 -20.66
C LYS A 99 -1.84 1.41 -20.49
N ALA A 100 -3.14 1.14 -20.60
CA ALA A 100 -3.65 -0.23 -20.62
C ALA A 100 -2.91 -1.11 -21.65
N GLY A 101 -2.59 -2.34 -21.25
CA GLY A 101 -1.91 -3.30 -22.13
C GLY A 101 -0.43 -3.04 -22.38
N THR A 102 0.22 -2.15 -21.61
CA THR A 102 1.67 -1.95 -21.67
C THR A 102 2.38 -2.59 -20.48
N PRO A 103 3.68 -2.94 -20.60
CA PRO A 103 4.44 -3.47 -19.46
C PRO A 103 4.46 -2.55 -18.23
N ALA A 104 4.34 -1.23 -18.42
CA ALA A 104 4.37 -0.26 -17.31
C ALA A 104 3.28 -0.50 -16.26
N VAL A 105 2.15 -1.10 -16.63
CA VAL A 105 1.00 -1.35 -15.73
C VAL A 105 0.96 -2.80 -15.23
N GLU A 106 1.89 -3.63 -15.66
CA GLU A 106 2.04 -5.00 -15.18
C GLU A 106 2.75 -5.01 -13.84
N LEU A 107 2.36 -5.92 -12.97
CA LEU A 107 3.04 -6.16 -11.69
C LEU A 107 4.50 -6.52 -11.91
N ASP A 108 5.35 -6.08 -11.00
CA ASP A 108 6.75 -6.50 -11.01
C ASP A 108 6.83 -8.04 -10.92
N PRO A 109 7.48 -8.72 -11.86
CA PRO A 109 7.49 -10.19 -11.92
C PRO A 109 8.13 -10.84 -10.69
N ARG A 110 9.00 -10.12 -9.97
CA ARG A 110 9.63 -10.61 -8.74
C ARG A 110 8.63 -10.91 -7.62
N LEU A 111 7.44 -10.32 -7.64
CA LEU A 111 6.38 -10.60 -6.66
C LEU A 111 5.82 -12.02 -6.74
N GLY A 112 5.99 -12.69 -7.87
CA GLY A 112 5.52 -14.07 -8.05
C GLY A 112 4.03 -14.23 -7.75
N ARG A 113 3.18 -13.30 -8.24
CA ARG A 113 1.73 -13.34 -8.05
C ARG A 113 1.14 -14.65 -8.54
N ARG A 114 0.27 -15.26 -7.76
CA ARG A 114 -0.48 -16.46 -8.13
C ARG A 114 -1.73 -16.12 -8.94
N PRO A 115 -2.19 -16.99 -9.86
CA PRO A 115 -3.36 -16.70 -10.71
C PRO A 115 -4.65 -16.42 -9.93
N ASP A 116 -4.81 -17.02 -8.76
CA ASP A 116 -5.96 -16.87 -7.86
C ASP A 116 -5.91 -15.64 -6.95
N GLU A 117 -4.79 -14.90 -6.94
CA GLU A 117 -4.64 -13.65 -6.20
C GLU A 117 -5.15 -12.48 -7.07
N PRO A 118 -6.25 -11.80 -6.71
CA PRO A 118 -6.88 -10.80 -7.56
C PRO A 118 -6.07 -9.50 -7.67
N ILE A 119 -6.19 -8.86 -8.83
CA ILE A 119 -5.68 -7.51 -9.09
C ILE A 119 -6.86 -6.54 -9.12
N ILE A 120 -6.79 -5.49 -8.32
CA ILE A 120 -7.76 -4.38 -8.29
C ILE A 120 -7.24 -3.27 -9.21
N MET A 121 -7.97 -3.00 -10.28
CA MET A 121 -7.67 -1.88 -11.16
C MET A 121 -8.26 -0.60 -10.59
N LYS A 122 -7.46 0.46 -10.53
CA LYS A 122 -7.88 1.77 -10.07
C LYS A 122 -7.46 2.88 -11.03
N LYS A 123 -8.14 4.00 -10.99
CA LYS A 123 -7.81 5.20 -11.80
C LYS A 123 -7.15 6.30 -10.96
N TYR A 124 -7.22 6.21 -9.63
CA TYR A 124 -6.80 7.25 -8.68
C TYR A 124 -5.83 6.68 -7.64
N ALA A 125 -5.39 7.53 -6.71
CA ALA A 125 -4.39 7.13 -5.73
C ALA A 125 -4.85 5.98 -4.83
N SER A 126 -6.01 6.13 -4.19
CA SER A 126 -6.53 5.14 -3.26
C SER A 126 -6.95 3.85 -3.95
N ALA A 127 -6.62 2.72 -3.34
CA ALA A 127 -7.10 1.40 -3.74
C ALA A 127 -8.62 1.21 -3.50
N PHE A 128 -9.22 2.08 -2.71
CA PHE A 128 -10.64 2.03 -2.35
C PHE A 128 -11.51 2.91 -3.24
N PHE A 129 -10.99 4.06 -3.66
CA PHE A 129 -11.77 5.03 -4.41
C PHE A 129 -12.12 4.53 -5.83
N GLY A 130 -13.41 4.34 -6.08
CA GLY A 130 -13.92 3.91 -7.38
C GLY A 130 -13.61 2.45 -7.74
N THR A 131 -13.34 1.60 -6.74
CA THR A 131 -13.08 0.17 -6.91
C THR A 131 -14.09 -0.67 -6.10
N ASP A 132 -14.08 -1.98 -6.31
CA ASP A 132 -14.88 -2.93 -5.54
C ASP A 132 -14.16 -3.51 -4.30
N LEU A 133 -12.99 -2.94 -3.92
CA LEU A 133 -12.16 -3.48 -2.84
C LEU A 133 -12.91 -3.56 -1.51
N VAL A 134 -13.66 -2.51 -1.13
CA VAL A 134 -14.47 -2.51 0.11
C VAL A 134 -15.44 -3.69 0.13
N SER A 135 -16.15 -3.94 -0.97
CA SER A 135 -17.10 -5.04 -1.09
C SER A 135 -16.43 -6.40 -0.94
N ARG A 136 -15.24 -6.57 -1.52
CA ARG A 136 -14.45 -7.81 -1.41
C ARG A 136 -13.97 -8.07 0.01
N LEU A 137 -13.49 -7.02 0.70
CA LEU A 137 -13.03 -7.11 2.08
C LEU A 137 -14.20 -7.43 3.02
N ASN A 138 -15.32 -6.72 2.87
CA ASN A 138 -16.51 -6.93 3.69
C ASN A 138 -17.12 -8.33 3.49
N ALA A 139 -17.18 -8.82 2.26
CA ALA A 139 -17.68 -10.17 1.97
C ALA A 139 -16.87 -11.28 2.69
N ARG A 140 -15.60 -11.00 3.00
CA ARG A 140 -14.70 -11.91 3.74
C ARG A 140 -14.57 -11.54 5.22
N ARG A 141 -15.35 -10.57 5.71
CA ARG A 141 -15.31 -10.06 7.10
C ARG A 141 -13.90 -9.66 7.54
N ILE A 142 -13.15 -9.06 6.61
CA ILE A 142 -11.82 -8.52 6.93
C ILE A 142 -11.99 -7.33 7.87
N ASP A 143 -11.13 -7.24 8.88
CA ASP A 143 -11.07 -6.13 9.83
C ASP A 143 -9.72 -5.38 9.76
N THR A 144 -8.71 -6.00 9.20
CA THR A 144 -7.33 -5.49 9.15
C THR A 144 -6.80 -5.54 7.72
N VAL A 145 -6.19 -4.45 7.26
CA VAL A 145 -5.53 -4.39 5.95
C VAL A 145 -4.04 -4.12 6.13
N ILE A 146 -3.23 -5.17 5.95
CA ILE A 146 -1.77 -5.06 5.94
C ILE A 146 -1.36 -4.50 4.59
N MET A 147 -0.55 -3.43 4.59
CA MET A 147 -0.21 -2.68 3.38
C MET A 147 1.28 -2.69 3.08
N ALA A 148 1.61 -3.05 1.85
CA ALA A 148 2.93 -2.94 1.25
C ALA A 148 2.83 -2.22 -0.10
N GLY A 149 3.95 -1.73 -0.66
CA GLY A 149 3.99 -1.18 -2.01
C GLY A 149 4.40 0.29 -2.09
N CYS A 150 3.92 0.97 -3.10
CA CYS A 150 4.32 2.35 -3.40
C CYS A 150 3.16 3.22 -3.94
N THR A 151 3.32 4.55 -3.91
CA THR A 151 4.33 5.28 -3.15
C THR A 151 3.78 5.64 -1.78
N THR A 152 4.65 5.67 -0.79
CA THR A 152 4.26 5.93 0.61
C THR A 152 3.46 7.23 0.74
N SER A 153 3.92 8.32 0.11
CA SER A 153 3.23 9.62 0.14
C SER A 153 2.00 9.72 -0.78
N GLY A 154 1.81 8.74 -1.65
CA GLY A 154 0.75 8.72 -2.66
C GLY A 154 -0.30 7.63 -2.40
N CYS A 155 -0.19 6.54 -3.17
CA CYS A 155 -1.20 5.49 -3.19
C CYS A 155 -1.31 4.73 -1.85
N VAL A 156 -0.20 4.51 -1.15
CA VAL A 156 -0.21 3.89 0.18
C VAL A 156 -0.94 4.79 1.16
N ARG A 157 -0.54 6.08 1.27
CA ARG A 157 -1.19 7.04 2.17
C ARG A 157 -2.67 7.19 1.87
N ALA A 158 -3.04 7.38 0.60
CA ALA A 158 -4.44 7.53 0.21
C ALA A 158 -5.28 6.30 0.57
N SER A 159 -4.73 5.10 0.34
CA SER A 159 -5.40 3.84 0.68
C SER A 159 -5.54 3.64 2.19
N ALA A 160 -4.53 3.99 2.99
CA ALA A 160 -4.59 3.87 4.44
C ALA A 160 -5.62 4.83 5.06
N VAL A 161 -5.70 6.07 4.54
CA VAL A 161 -6.72 7.04 4.96
C VAL A 161 -8.12 6.54 4.64
N ASP A 162 -8.35 6.01 3.44
CA ASP A 162 -9.65 5.47 3.09
C ASP A 162 -9.97 4.20 3.90
N ALA A 163 -9.00 3.31 4.11
CA ALA A 163 -9.19 2.10 4.89
C ALA A 163 -9.74 2.39 6.29
N VAL A 164 -9.13 3.34 7.02
CA VAL A 164 -9.60 3.68 8.37
C VAL A 164 -10.98 4.33 8.35
N GLN A 165 -11.30 5.12 7.33
CA GLN A 165 -12.62 5.73 7.15
C GLN A 165 -13.71 4.70 6.83
N TYR A 166 -13.35 3.58 6.17
CA TYR A 166 -14.24 2.43 5.96
C TYR A 166 -14.31 1.46 7.16
N GLY A 167 -13.61 1.76 8.26
CA GLY A 167 -13.65 0.97 9.49
C GLY A 167 -12.65 -0.19 9.54
N PHE A 168 -11.71 -0.27 8.61
CA PHE A 168 -10.61 -1.23 8.66
C PHE A 168 -9.46 -0.69 9.53
N ARG A 169 -8.61 -1.59 10.03
CA ARG A 169 -7.35 -1.31 10.71
C ARG A 169 -6.21 -1.33 9.69
N PRO A 170 -5.73 -0.19 9.17
CA PRO A 170 -4.61 -0.20 8.25
C PRO A 170 -3.30 -0.38 9.00
N MET A 171 -2.55 -1.42 8.64
CA MET A 171 -1.22 -1.75 9.14
C MET A 171 -0.21 -1.54 8.01
N VAL A 172 0.53 -0.44 8.06
CA VAL A 172 1.51 -0.09 7.03
C VAL A 172 2.86 -0.67 7.42
N VAL A 173 3.36 -1.63 6.64
CA VAL A 173 4.64 -2.29 6.93
C VAL A 173 5.80 -1.41 6.45
N GLU A 174 6.52 -0.80 7.40
CA GLU A 174 7.52 0.24 7.13
C GLU A 174 8.56 -0.18 6.08
N GLU A 175 9.13 -1.37 6.22
CA GLU A 175 10.19 -1.88 5.34
C GLU A 175 9.66 -2.32 3.96
N ALA A 176 8.33 -2.56 3.85
CA ALA A 176 7.70 -3.00 2.62
C ALA A 176 7.03 -1.88 1.81
N VAL A 177 7.08 -0.63 2.29
CA VAL A 177 6.59 0.54 1.55
C VAL A 177 7.72 1.46 1.15
N GLY A 178 7.60 2.09 -0.02
CA GLY A 178 8.67 2.96 -0.53
C GLY A 178 8.17 4.17 -1.32
N ASP A 179 9.09 5.11 -1.54
CA ASP A 179 8.81 6.35 -2.26
C ASP A 179 10.04 6.81 -3.07
N ARG A 180 9.84 7.73 -4.02
CA ARG A 180 10.91 8.36 -4.82
C ARG A 180 11.75 9.32 -4.00
N ALA A 181 11.17 9.93 -2.98
CA ALA A 181 11.78 10.97 -2.17
C ALA A 181 11.71 10.60 -0.69
N LYS A 182 12.88 10.42 -0.07
CA LYS A 182 12.95 10.06 1.36
C LYS A 182 12.20 11.03 2.28
N PRO A 183 12.28 12.37 2.12
CA PRO A 183 11.53 13.28 2.99
C PRO A 183 10.01 13.11 2.88
N ALA A 184 9.47 12.83 1.68
CA ALA A 184 8.05 12.58 1.47
C ALA A 184 7.62 11.24 2.11
N HIS A 185 8.47 10.22 2.01
CA HIS A 185 8.29 8.94 2.67
C HIS A 185 8.22 9.09 4.19
N ASP A 186 9.25 9.69 4.79
CA ASP A 186 9.37 9.83 6.24
C ASP A 186 8.19 10.64 6.82
N GLN A 187 7.84 11.77 6.19
CA GLN A 187 6.71 12.59 6.63
C GLN A 187 5.37 11.85 6.50
N SER A 188 5.22 11.04 5.45
CA SER A 188 3.99 10.26 5.26
C SER A 188 3.85 9.14 6.28
N LEU A 189 4.92 8.44 6.63
CA LEU A 189 4.91 7.45 7.71
C LEU A 189 4.58 8.11 9.05
N PHE A 190 5.16 9.28 9.34
CA PHE A 190 4.84 10.04 10.53
C PHE A 190 3.34 10.41 10.61
N ASP A 191 2.78 10.99 9.53
CA ASP A 191 1.38 11.39 9.48
C ASP A 191 0.44 10.18 9.60
N LEU A 192 0.77 9.07 8.93
CA LEU A 192 0.01 7.83 9.00
C LEU A 192 -0.02 7.29 10.43
N ASN A 193 1.13 7.15 11.05
CA ASN A 193 1.23 6.63 12.42
C ASN A 193 0.58 7.54 13.46
N ALA A 194 0.61 8.85 13.24
CA ALA A 194 -0.01 9.79 14.16
C ALA A 194 -1.54 9.81 14.08
N LYS A 195 -2.16 9.48 12.93
CA LYS A 195 -3.55 9.85 12.68
C LYS A 195 -4.42 8.77 12.02
N TYR A 196 -3.87 7.88 11.19
CA TYR A 196 -4.68 7.11 10.25
C TYR A 196 -4.42 5.60 10.25
N ALA A 197 -3.21 5.18 10.63
CA ALA A 197 -2.77 3.79 10.52
C ALA A 197 -1.77 3.48 11.63
N ASP A 198 -1.54 2.21 11.88
CA ASP A 198 -0.33 1.80 12.59
C ASP A 198 0.79 1.56 11.57
N VAL A 199 1.91 2.23 11.75
CA VAL A 199 3.15 1.91 11.05
C VAL A 199 3.86 0.84 11.85
N VAL A 200 3.96 -0.34 11.28
CA VAL A 200 4.44 -1.55 11.94
C VAL A 200 5.70 -2.08 11.26
N SER A 201 6.57 -2.71 12.03
CA SER A 201 7.77 -3.36 11.49
C SER A 201 7.41 -4.69 10.79
N MET A 202 8.31 -5.12 9.89
CA MET A 202 8.23 -6.45 9.31
C MET A 202 8.23 -7.53 10.39
N ALA A 203 9.05 -7.38 11.44
CA ALA A 203 9.15 -8.34 12.53
C ALA A 203 7.82 -8.53 13.28
N GLU A 204 7.13 -7.44 13.62
CA GLU A 204 5.80 -7.47 14.24
C GLU A 204 4.76 -8.14 13.35
N THR A 205 4.78 -7.80 12.05
CA THR A 205 3.86 -8.35 11.06
C THR A 205 4.07 -9.84 10.87
N MET A 206 5.33 -10.30 10.75
CA MET A 206 5.67 -11.72 10.64
C MET A 206 5.26 -12.50 11.89
N ALA A 207 5.49 -11.95 13.08
CA ALA A 207 5.05 -12.55 14.33
C ALA A 207 3.53 -12.68 14.41
N TYR A 208 2.79 -11.65 13.95
CA TYR A 208 1.33 -11.70 13.89
C TYR A 208 0.83 -12.79 12.92
N LEU A 209 1.35 -12.84 11.70
CA LEU A 209 0.98 -13.87 10.71
C LEU A 209 1.32 -15.29 11.18
N GLY A 210 2.46 -15.46 11.85
CA GLY A 210 2.86 -16.73 12.47
C GLY A 210 1.87 -17.23 13.52
N ARG A 211 1.30 -16.31 14.33
CA ARG A 211 0.25 -16.66 15.31
C ARG A 211 -1.06 -17.08 14.64
N LEU A 212 -1.43 -16.48 13.52
CA LEU A 212 -2.63 -16.88 12.77
C LEU A 212 -2.49 -18.27 12.18
N LYS A 213 -1.31 -18.59 11.62
CA LYS A 213 -1.00 -19.95 11.12
C LYS A 213 -1.11 -21.00 12.23
N ALA A 214 -0.64 -20.71 13.42
CA ALA A 214 -0.66 -21.64 14.55
C ALA A 214 -2.06 -21.87 15.15
N ARG A 215 -3.05 -21.00 14.85
CA ARG A 215 -4.45 -21.14 15.33
C ARG A 215 -5.33 -22.00 14.42
N ARG A 216 -4.82 -22.39 13.25
CA ARG A 216 -5.50 -23.25 12.26
C ARG A 216 -5.00 -24.68 12.34
#